data_09508027f31d69cbbb5fa2f8fbfd3db2
#
_entry.id   09508027f31d69cbbb5fa2f8fbfd3db2
#
_cell.length_a   1.000
_cell.length_b   1.000
_cell.length_c   1.000
_cell.angle_alpha   90.00
_cell.angle_beta   90.00
_cell.angle_gamma   90.00
#
_symmetry.space_group_name_H-M   'P 1'
#
loop_
_entity.id
_entity.type
_entity.pdbx_description
1 polymer ?
#
loop_
_entity_poly.entity_id
_entity_poly.type
_entity_poly.pdbx_seq_one_letter_code
_entity_poly.pdbx_strand_id
1 'polypeptide(L)'
;MREFEANYGRWIIRYRWVVLLLTVVLILTAGSGGRLLRFTNDYRVFFSDDNPQMLAFEALENTYTKNDNVMLVVTPDDGKVFSKNTLAAVEWLTEEAWQTPFSNRVDSISNFQHTRAEEDDMLVQDLYSDALALSDEQIRGVREVAMAEPMLFQRLISNKGHVTAVNVTVQLPGKDPIAEGPLVVGFARDLAERAEARFPNVDVRLAGMVMMNNAFSEASQGDLSSLVPLSFAVMLVTVGLLLKAFTATFATLVVIFGSILVAMGLGGYAGVPISPPTASSPTIILTVAVANSVHVLVTFLNQLRQGVERDDAITESLRINLQPVFLASATTAVGFLSMNFSEVPPFQHLGNLVAMGVLASFVLAVTFLPALLAVL
;
A
#
# COMPACT_ATOMS: atom_id res chain seq x y z
N MET A 1 -18.58 16.66 37.94
CA MET A 1 -17.48 16.21 37.08
C MET A 1 -16.14 16.14 37.79
N ARG A 2 -15.62 17.24 38.37
CA ARG A 2 -14.30 17.25 39.04
C ARG A 2 -14.10 16.23 40.17
N GLU A 3 -15.17 15.90 40.92
CA GLU A 3 -15.14 14.85 41.96
C GLU A 3 -15.10 13.43 41.38
N PHE A 4 -15.76 13.21 40.24
CA PHE A 4 -15.73 11.94 39.54
C PHE A 4 -14.29 11.65 39.01
N GLU A 5 -13.67 12.62 38.40
CA GLU A 5 -12.31 12.50 37.82
C GLU A 5 -11.26 12.20 38.90
N ALA A 6 -11.34 12.87 40.05
CA ALA A 6 -10.48 12.60 41.20
C ALA A 6 -10.74 11.21 41.82
N ASN A 7 -12.01 10.80 41.93
CA ASN A 7 -12.36 9.47 42.43
C ASN A 7 -11.87 8.36 41.46
N TYR A 8 -11.96 8.62 40.16
CA TYR A 8 -11.43 7.72 39.11
C TYR A 8 -9.92 7.52 39.24
N GLY A 9 -9.15 8.61 39.43
CA GLY A 9 -7.71 8.54 39.64
C GLY A 9 -7.34 7.69 40.86
N ARG A 10 -8.00 7.93 42.00
CA ARG A 10 -7.80 7.13 43.24
C ARG A 10 -8.17 5.66 43.05
N TRP A 11 -9.22 5.38 42.30
CA TRP A 11 -9.62 4.01 41.97
C TRP A 11 -8.57 3.28 41.15
N ILE A 12 -7.99 3.90 40.10
CA ILE A 12 -6.92 3.33 39.28
C ILE A 12 -5.70 3.00 40.15
N ILE A 13 -5.28 3.93 41.00
CA ILE A 13 -4.11 3.74 41.86
C ILE A 13 -4.33 2.58 42.82
N ARG A 14 -5.53 2.52 43.44
CA ARG A 14 -5.89 1.44 44.37
C ARG A 14 -5.87 0.06 43.71
N TYR A 15 -6.33 -0.05 42.48
CA TYR A 15 -6.43 -1.31 41.73
C TYR A 15 -5.38 -1.44 40.63
N ARG A 16 -4.24 -0.71 40.72
CA ARG A 16 -3.24 -0.60 39.67
C ARG A 16 -2.79 -1.96 39.08
N TRP A 17 -2.55 -2.97 39.91
CA TRP A 17 -2.14 -4.29 39.42
C TRP A 17 -3.23 -5.02 38.64
N VAL A 18 -4.49 -4.87 39.07
CA VAL A 18 -5.63 -5.46 38.35
C VAL A 18 -5.85 -4.73 37.03
N VAL A 19 -5.75 -3.41 37.03
CA VAL A 19 -5.86 -2.58 35.81
C VAL A 19 -4.76 -2.96 34.82
N LEU A 20 -3.51 -3.07 35.25
CA LEU A 20 -2.38 -3.48 34.39
C LEU A 20 -2.62 -4.87 33.81
N LEU A 21 -2.98 -5.85 34.66
CA LEU A 21 -3.22 -7.22 34.19
C LEU A 21 -4.35 -7.29 33.16
N LEU A 22 -5.50 -6.71 33.48
CA LEU A 22 -6.67 -6.72 32.60
C LEU A 22 -6.38 -6.00 31.27
N THR A 23 -5.66 -4.88 31.31
CA THR A 23 -5.32 -4.13 30.11
C THR A 23 -4.33 -4.92 29.23
N VAL A 24 -3.33 -5.56 29.81
CA VAL A 24 -2.40 -6.43 29.06
C VAL A 24 -3.15 -7.60 28.42
N VAL A 25 -4.03 -8.27 29.14
CA VAL A 25 -4.86 -9.35 28.61
C VAL A 25 -5.73 -8.84 27.45
N LEU A 26 -6.34 -7.67 27.60
CA LEU A 26 -7.17 -7.05 26.55
C LEU A 26 -6.33 -6.72 25.30
N ILE A 27 -5.14 -6.13 25.48
CA ILE A 27 -4.22 -5.82 24.36
C ILE A 27 -3.82 -7.11 23.63
N LEU A 28 -3.46 -8.16 24.37
CA LEU A 28 -3.02 -9.43 23.78
C LEU A 28 -4.18 -10.14 23.05
N THR A 29 -5.37 -10.16 23.67
CA THR A 29 -6.55 -10.78 23.04
C THR A 29 -7.01 -10.03 21.81
N ALA A 30 -7.14 -8.71 21.88
CA ALA A 30 -7.48 -7.89 20.72
C ALA A 30 -6.38 -7.99 19.65
N GLY A 31 -5.11 -7.86 20.04
CA GLY A 31 -3.96 -7.91 19.14
C GLY A 31 -3.78 -9.25 18.44
N SER A 32 -4.28 -10.36 19.01
CA SER A 32 -4.18 -11.69 18.40
C SER A 32 -4.91 -11.80 17.05
N GLY A 33 -5.88 -10.90 16.77
CA GLY A 33 -6.52 -10.77 15.46
C GLY A 33 -5.59 -10.28 14.36
N GLY A 34 -4.44 -9.70 14.71
CA GLY A 34 -3.43 -9.26 13.73
C GLY A 34 -2.93 -10.39 12.81
N ARG A 35 -2.97 -11.63 13.26
CA ARG A 35 -2.68 -12.84 12.44
C ARG A 35 -3.68 -13.08 11.32
N LEU A 36 -4.85 -12.45 11.38
CA LEU A 36 -5.92 -12.57 10.38
C LEU A 36 -5.85 -11.47 9.33
N LEU A 37 -4.97 -10.49 9.50
CA LEU A 37 -4.77 -9.42 8.52
C LEU A 37 -4.26 -10.01 7.21
N ARG A 38 -4.87 -9.55 6.11
CA ARG A 38 -4.49 -9.95 4.76
C ARG A 38 -4.10 -8.71 3.98
N PHE A 39 -2.96 -8.77 3.30
CA PHE A 39 -2.57 -7.75 2.33
C PHE A 39 -3.32 -7.98 1.03
N THR A 40 -3.72 -6.89 0.40
CA THR A 40 -4.33 -6.92 -0.94
C THR A 40 -3.58 -5.98 -1.85
N ASN A 41 -3.26 -6.48 -3.04
CA ASN A 41 -2.55 -5.75 -4.09
C ASN A 41 -3.46 -5.45 -5.27
N ASP A 42 -4.71 -5.94 -5.23
CA ASP A 42 -5.65 -5.81 -6.33
C ASP A 42 -6.29 -4.41 -6.31
N TYR A 43 -6.19 -3.68 -7.42
CA TYR A 43 -6.82 -2.37 -7.60
C TYR A 43 -8.35 -2.42 -7.45
N ARG A 44 -8.98 -3.59 -7.62
CA ARG A 44 -10.42 -3.78 -7.48
C ARG A 44 -10.93 -3.44 -6.08
N VAL A 45 -10.07 -3.50 -5.07
CA VAL A 45 -10.42 -3.10 -3.69
C VAL A 45 -10.82 -1.63 -3.55
N PHE A 46 -10.47 -0.78 -4.52
CA PHE A 46 -10.85 0.62 -4.54
C PHE A 46 -12.30 0.85 -5.00
N PHE A 47 -12.97 -0.18 -5.47
CA PHE A 47 -14.36 -0.16 -5.88
C PHE A 47 -15.22 -0.89 -4.85
N SER A 48 -16.44 -0.39 -4.61
CA SER A 48 -17.41 -1.12 -3.78
C SER A 48 -17.98 -2.33 -4.53
N ASP A 49 -18.38 -3.35 -3.80
CA ASP A 49 -18.91 -4.60 -4.36
C ASP A 49 -20.19 -4.40 -5.20
N ASP A 50 -20.89 -3.29 -4.99
CA ASP A 50 -22.11 -2.89 -5.71
C ASP A 50 -21.86 -1.87 -6.83
N ASN A 51 -20.60 -1.53 -7.12
CA ASN A 51 -20.25 -0.58 -8.17
C ASN A 51 -20.65 -1.12 -9.55
N PRO A 52 -21.59 -0.46 -10.28
CA PRO A 52 -22.14 -1.01 -11.51
C PRO A 52 -21.11 -1.14 -12.64
N GLN A 53 -20.12 -0.24 -12.70
CA GLN A 53 -19.04 -0.31 -13.69
C GLN A 53 -18.11 -1.48 -13.39
N MET A 54 -17.80 -1.74 -12.11
CA MET A 54 -16.97 -2.86 -11.71
C MET A 54 -17.67 -4.19 -11.96
N LEU A 55 -18.97 -4.30 -11.63
CA LEU A 55 -19.77 -5.49 -11.92
C LEU A 55 -19.84 -5.79 -13.43
N ALA A 56 -20.01 -4.75 -14.26
CA ALA A 56 -19.99 -4.89 -15.71
C ALA A 56 -18.62 -5.33 -16.24
N PHE A 57 -17.54 -4.79 -15.67
CA PHE A 57 -16.18 -5.17 -16.02
C PHE A 57 -15.87 -6.62 -15.62
N GLU A 58 -16.22 -7.04 -14.42
CA GLU A 58 -16.09 -8.43 -13.96
C GLU A 58 -16.93 -9.41 -14.81
N ALA A 59 -18.14 -9.03 -15.21
CA ALA A 59 -18.95 -9.83 -16.11
C ALA A 59 -18.27 -10.00 -17.48
N LEU A 60 -17.62 -8.96 -17.98
CA LEU A 60 -16.82 -9.01 -19.21
C LEU A 60 -15.62 -9.97 -19.04
N GLU A 61 -14.86 -9.83 -17.97
CA GLU A 61 -13.70 -10.68 -17.67
C GLU A 61 -14.10 -12.17 -17.50
N ASN A 62 -15.23 -12.42 -16.86
CA ASN A 62 -15.73 -13.79 -16.67
C ASN A 62 -16.27 -14.42 -17.97
N THR A 63 -16.75 -13.60 -18.90
CA THR A 63 -17.27 -14.06 -20.19
C THR A 63 -16.14 -14.31 -21.21
N TYR A 64 -15.14 -13.48 -21.22
CA TYR A 64 -14.04 -13.55 -22.19
C TYR A 64 -12.74 -14.02 -21.51
N THR A 65 -11.94 -13.11 -21.03
CA THR A 65 -10.65 -13.42 -20.36
C THR A 65 -10.22 -12.22 -19.51
N LYS A 66 -9.60 -12.49 -18.37
CA LYS A 66 -8.89 -11.45 -17.63
C LYS A 66 -7.79 -10.87 -18.49
N ASN A 67 -7.66 -9.55 -18.47
CA ASN A 67 -6.71 -8.81 -19.28
C ASN A 67 -5.62 -8.14 -18.40
N ASP A 68 -5.20 -8.84 -17.37
CA ASP A 68 -4.03 -8.42 -16.60
C ASP A 68 -2.79 -8.47 -17.50
N ASN A 69 -2.00 -7.41 -17.51
CA ASN A 69 -0.89 -7.31 -18.43
C ASN A 69 0.38 -6.74 -17.81
N VAL A 70 1.49 -7.07 -18.45
CA VAL A 70 2.77 -6.36 -18.34
C VAL A 70 3.10 -5.79 -19.72
N MET A 71 3.49 -4.53 -19.75
CA MET A 71 3.88 -3.85 -20.96
C MET A 71 5.36 -3.44 -20.87
N LEU A 72 6.18 -3.95 -21.78
CA LEU A 72 7.56 -3.53 -21.95
C LEU A 72 7.59 -2.40 -22.97
N VAL A 73 7.76 -1.18 -22.50
CA VAL A 73 7.76 0.05 -23.31
C VAL A 73 9.19 0.30 -23.80
N VAL A 74 9.37 0.20 -25.11
CA VAL A 74 10.67 0.29 -25.79
C VAL A 74 10.87 1.70 -26.34
N THR A 75 11.88 2.40 -25.83
CA THR A 75 12.22 3.77 -26.20
C THR A 75 13.64 3.81 -26.77
N PRO A 76 13.82 3.94 -28.09
CA PRO A 76 15.15 4.11 -28.68
C PRO A 76 15.70 5.51 -28.41
N ASP A 77 17.01 5.62 -28.15
CA ASP A 77 17.70 6.89 -27.82
C ASP A 77 17.57 7.93 -28.93
N ASP A 78 17.53 7.50 -30.17
CA ASP A 78 17.38 8.38 -31.34
C ASP A 78 15.92 8.71 -31.68
N GLY A 79 14.97 8.20 -30.91
CA GLY A 79 13.53 8.37 -31.11
C GLY A 79 13.00 7.71 -32.40
N LYS A 80 13.69 6.70 -32.96
CA LYS A 80 13.30 6.03 -34.19
C LYS A 80 12.98 4.55 -33.93
N VAL A 81 11.70 4.22 -33.75
CA VAL A 81 11.27 2.82 -33.61
C VAL A 81 11.59 2.02 -34.87
N PHE A 82 11.37 2.60 -36.05
CA PHE A 82 11.59 1.94 -37.34
C PHE A 82 13.06 2.03 -37.77
N SER A 83 13.94 1.43 -36.98
CA SER A 83 15.34 1.18 -37.27
C SER A 83 15.64 -0.32 -37.09
N LYS A 84 16.64 -0.87 -37.78
CA LYS A 84 17.00 -2.28 -37.67
C LYS A 84 17.23 -2.71 -36.23
N ASN A 85 17.96 -1.91 -35.44
CA ASN A 85 18.31 -2.24 -34.08
C ASN A 85 17.09 -2.25 -33.14
N THR A 86 16.22 -1.25 -33.27
CA THR A 86 14.99 -1.18 -32.42
C THR A 86 14.02 -2.29 -32.82
N LEU A 87 13.82 -2.53 -34.13
CA LEU A 87 12.96 -3.63 -34.57
C LEU A 87 13.50 -5.00 -34.13
N ALA A 88 14.82 -5.22 -34.15
CA ALA A 88 15.45 -6.42 -33.62
C ALA A 88 15.28 -6.55 -32.09
N ALA A 89 15.33 -5.44 -31.38
CA ALA A 89 15.05 -5.43 -29.92
C ALA A 89 13.60 -5.82 -29.63
N VAL A 90 12.63 -5.28 -30.37
CA VAL A 90 11.21 -5.63 -30.24
C VAL A 90 10.94 -7.09 -30.59
N GLU A 91 11.53 -7.59 -31.68
CA GLU A 91 11.42 -8.99 -32.10
C GLU A 91 11.95 -9.93 -31.02
N TRP A 92 13.17 -9.69 -30.53
CA TRP A 92 13.77 -10.48 -29.47
C TRP A 92 12.94 -10.41 -28.15
N LEU A 93 12.50 -9.21 -27.75
CA LEU A 93 11.63 -9.05 -26.59
C LEU A 93 10.32 -9.82 -26.75
N THR A 94 9.74 -9.84 -27.95
CA THR A 94 8.50 -10.55 -28.24
C THR A 94 8.67 -12.06 -28.06
N GLU A 95 9.79 -12.63 -28.53
CA GLU A 95 10.12 -14.05 -28.37
C GLU A 95 10.35 -14.42 -26.91
N GLU A 96 11.17 -13.66 -26.20
CA GLU A 96 11.49 -13.92 -24.78
C GLU A 96 10.29 -13.69 -23.85
N ALA A 97 9.42 -12.73 -24.17
CA ALA A 97 8.26 -12.39 -23.37
C ALA A 97 7.24 -13.54 -23.25
N TRP A 98 7.23 -14.49 -24.17
CA TRP A 98 6.43 -15.72 -24.06
C TRP A 98 6.81 -16.58 -22.83
N GLN A 99 8.05 -16.44 -22.34
CA GLN A 99 8.52 -17.15 -21.15
C GLN A 99 8.03 -16.51 -19.84
N THR A 100 7.33 -15.36 -19.91
CA THR A 100 6.77 -14.71 -18.71
C THR A 100 5.83 -15.69 -18.00
N PRO A 101 5.98 -15.88 -16.68
CA PRO A 101 5.09 -16.75 -15.93
C PRO A 101 3.61 -16.35 -16.14
N PHE A 102 2.78 -17.37 -16.37
CA PHE A 102 1.33 -17.20 -16.63
C PHE A 102 0.99 -16.42 -17.90
N SER A 103 1.95 -16.22 -18.81
CA SER A 103 1.69 -15.60 -20.12
C SER A 103 0.74 -16.49 -20.93
N ASN A 104 -0.26 -15.87 -21.54
CA ASN A 104 -1.15 -16.54 -22.48
C ASN A 104 -1.16 -15.88 -23.87
N ARG A 105 -0.63 -14.64 -23.94
CA ARG A 105 -0.52 -13.90 -25.20
C ARG A 105 0.57 -12.83 -25.11
N VAL A 106 1.28 -12.65 -26.21
CA VAL A 106 2.25 -11.57 -26.40
C VAL A 106 1.90 -10.84 -27.68
N ASP A 107 1.73 -9.53 -27.61
CA ASP A 107 1.41 -8.66 -28.75
C ASP A 107 2.49 -7.60 -28.93
N SER A 108 2.96 -7.45 -30.13
CA SER A 108 3.92 -6.41 -30.53
C SER A 108 3.72 -6.00 -31.98
N ILE A 109 4.49 -5.03 -32.44
CA ILE A 109 4.53 -4.71 -33.88
C ILE A 109 5.22 -5.82 -34.71
N SER A 110 6.05 -6.67 -34.09
CA SER A 110 6.73 -7.76 -34.77
C SER A 110 5.77 -8.87 -35.20
N ASN A 111 5.00 -9.39 -34.20
CA ASN A 111 4.13 -10.53 -34.40
C ASN A 111 2.68 -10.16 -34.76
N PHE A 112 2.47 -8.93 -35.18
CA PHE A 112 1.15 -8.52 -35.68
C PHE A 112 0.81 -9.24 -36.96
N GLN A 113 -0.32 -9.96 -36.97
CA GLN A 113 -0.75 -10.75 -38.16
C GLN A 113 -1.26 -9.82 -39.23
N HIS A 114 -0.39 -9.52 -40.20
CA HIS A 114 -0.73 -8.69 -41.35
C HIS A 114 -1.26 -9.53 -42.51
N THR A 115 -2.43 -9.18 -43.00
CA THR A 115 -3.09 -9.84 -44.12
C THR A 115 -2.80 -9.09 -45.43
N ARG A 116 -2.25 -9.75 -46.44
CA ARG A 116 -2.04 -9.22 -47.80
C ARG A 116 -2.80 -10.07 -48.79
N ALA A 117 -3.42 -9.39 -49.76
CA ALA A 117 -3.93 -10.08 -50.94
C ALA A 117 -2.80 -10.31 -51.94
N GLU A 118 -2.58 -11.53 -52.34
CA GLU A 118 -1.56 -11.92 -53.29
C GLU A 118 -2.23 -12.76 -54.38
N GLU A 119 -2.50 -12.14 -55.54
CA GLU A 119 -3.30 -12.70 -56.65
C GLU A 119 -4.70 -13.16 -56.18
N ASP A 120 -4.98 -14.46 -56.15
CA ASP A 120 -6.27 -15.05 -55.70
C ASP A 120 -6.22 -15.57 -54.26
N ASP A 121 -5.07 -15.42 -53.54
CA ASP A 121 -4.88 -15.91 -52.17
C ASP A 121 -4.76 -14.76 -51.15
N MET A 122 -5.06 -15.09 -49.90
CA MET A 122 -4.78 -14.23 -48.76
C MET A 122 -3.63 -14.77 -47.93
N LEU A 123 -2.52 -14.04 -47.91
CA LEU A 123 -1.35 -14.36 -47.12
C LEU A 123 -1.47 -13.66 -45.75
N VAL A 124 -1.46 -14.47 -44.68
CA VAL A 124 -1.45 -13.97 -43.29
C VAL A 124 -0.08 -14.34 -42.70
N GLN A 125 0.68 -13.32 -42.31
CA GLN A 125 2.01 -13.50 -41.72
C GLN A 125 2.33 -12.41 -40.75
N ASP A 126 3.34 -12.60 -39.89
CA ASP A 126 3.87 -11.58 -39.02
C ASP A 126 4.26 -10.34 -39.81
N LEU A 127 4.09 -9.15 -39.24
CA LEU A 127 4.38 -7.89 -39.93
C LEU A 127 5.85 -7.82 -40.37
N TYR A 128 6.75 -8.35 -39.56
CA TYR A 128 8.14 -8.57 -39.94
C TYR A 128 8.79 -9.69 -39.11
N SER A 129 9.81 -10.27 -39.64
CA SER A 129 10.76 -11.18 -38.99
C SER A 129 12.18 -10.90 -39.52
N ASP A 130 13.19 -11.33 -38.76
CA ASP A 130 14.62 -11.11 -39.06
C ASP A 130 14.93 -9.63 -39.31
N ALA A 131 14.61 -8.79 -38.31
CA ALA A 131 14.70 -7.33 -38.39
C ALA A 131 16.05 -6.81 -38.88
N LEU A 132 17.16 -7.52 -38.61
CA LEU A 132 18.49 -7.11 -39.02
C LEU A 132 18.73 -7.30 -40.54
N ALA A 133 18.01 -8.23 -41.17
CA ALA A 133 18.09 -8.50 -42.61
C ALA A 133 17.19 -7.55 -43.45
N LEU A 134 16.25 -6.84 -42.83
CA LEU A 134 15.31 -5.97 -43.54
C LEU A 134 16.03 -4.86 -44.33
N SER A 135 15.56 -4.62 -45.56
CA SER A 135 15.96 -3.45 -46.35
C SER A 135 15.26 -2.18 -45.84
N ASP A 136 15.79 -1.01 -46.20
CA ASP A 136 15.17 0.28 -45.86
C ASP A 136 13.74 0.42 -46.44
N GLU A 137 13.48 -0.23 -47.59
CA GLU A 137 12.16 -0.25 -48.20
C GLU A 137 11.17 -1.10 -47.37
N GLN A 138 11.60 -2.27 -46.93
CA GLN A 138 10.79 -3.12 -46.05
C GLN A 138 10.50 -2.43 -44.71
N ILE A 139 11.48 -1.75 -44.11
CA ILE A 139 11.28 -0.96 -42.89
C ILE A 139 10.25 0.17 -43.09
N ARG A 140 10.27 0.85 -44.25
CA ARG A 140 9.24 1.82 -44.59
C ARG A 140 7.85 1.18 -44.68
N GLY A 141 7.74 0.02 -45.31
CA GLY A 141 6.49 -0.73 -45.38
C GLY A 141 5.97 -1.16 -44.04
N VAL A 142 6.83 -1.65 -43.14
CA VAL A 142 6.49 -1.97 -41.73
C VAL A 142 5.92 -0.70 -41.01
N ARG A 143 6.59 0.43 -41.20
CA ARG A 143 6.11 1.72 -40.64
C ARG A 143 4.74 2.11 -41.16
N GLU A 144 4.54 2.05 -42.48
CA GLU A 144 3.26 2.42 -43.10
C GLU A 144 2.11 1.60 -42.54
N VAL A 145 2.29 0.27 -42.46
CA VAL A 145 1.29 -0.64 -41.89
C VAL A 145 1.08 -0.33 -40.40
N ALA A 146 2.14 -0.29 -39.60
CA ALA A 146 2.03 -0.09 -38.16
C ALA A 146 1.38 1.24 -37.76
N MET A 147 1.61 2.30 -38.55
CA MET A 147 1.03 3.63 -38.30
C MET A 147 -0.39 3.78 -38.84
N ALA A 148 -0.84 2.94 -39.75
CA ALA A 148 -2.19 2.93 -40.32
C ALA A 148 -3.14 1.95 -39.58
N GLU A 149 -2.58 0.93 -38.92
CA GLU A 149 -3.36 -0.14 -38.30
C GLU A 149 -3.95 0.29 -36.94
N PRO A 150 -5.28 0.34 -36.77
CA PRO A 150 -5.92 0.77 -35.53
C PRO A 150 -5.60 -0.11 -34.31
N MET A 151 -5.20 -1.36 -34.52
CA MET A 151 -4.81 -2.28 -33.44
C MET A 151 -3.39 -1.99 -32.92
N LEU A 152 -2.55 -1.30 -33.69
CA LEU A 152 -1.20 -0.93 -33.35
C LEU A 152 -1.06 0.56 -33.01
N PHE A 153 -1.64 1.42 -33.82
CA PHE A 153 -1.54 2.86 -33.68
C PHE A 153 -2.16 3.36 -32.37
N GLN A 154 -1.40 4.11 -31.60
CA GLN A 154 -1.76 4.61 -30.26
C GLN A 154 -2.11 3.50 -29.22
N ARG A 155 -1.79 2.24 -29.51
CA ARG A 155 -1.88 1.13 -28.57
C ARG A 155 -0.51 0.54 -28.28
N LEU A 156 0.18 0.05 -29.31
CA LEU A 156 1.53 -0.53 -29.23
C LEU A 156 2.58 0.35 -29.88
N ILE A 157 2.19 1.39 -30.62
CA ILE A 157 3.09 2.39 -31.20
C ILE A 157 2.55 3.79 -30.94
N SER A 158 3.44 4.70 -30.54
CA SER A 158 3.10 6.10 -30.31
C SER A 158 2.75 6.85 -31.60
N ASN A 159 1.98 7.93 -31.49
CA ASN A 159 1.52 8.74 -32.64
C ASN A 159 2.63 9.28 -33.54
N LYS A 160 3.85 9.43 -33.02
CA LYS A 160 5.04 9.87 -33.80
C LYS A 160 5.95 8.72 -34.19
N GLY A 161 5.67 7.49 -33.77
CA GLY A 161 6.53 6.33 -34.00
C GLY A 161 7.90 6.43 -33.32
N HIS A 162 7.96 7.07 -32.15
CA HIS A 162 9.19 7.23 -31.35
C HIS A 162 9.26 6.32 -30.14
N VAL A 163 8.16 5.66 -29.78
CA VAL A 163 8.06 4.68 -28.72
C VAL A 163 7.17 3.55 -29.19
N THR A 164 7.52 2.32 -28.85
CA THR A 164 6.69 1.14 -29.08
C THR A 164 6.62 0.29 -27.83
N ALA A 165 5.80 -0.76 -27.83
CA ALA A 165 5.67 -1.64 -26.69
C ALA A 165 5.47 -3.10 -27.11
N VAL A 166 5.92 -4.01 -26.24
CA VAL A 166 5.55 -5.42 -26.23
C VAL A 166 4.59 -5.63 -25.05
N ASN A 167 3.37 -6.05 -25.33
CA ASN A 167 2.35 -6.30 -24.34
C ASN A 167 2.22 -7.79 -24.05
N VAL A 168 2.41 -8.16 -22.81
CA VAL A 168 2.25 -9.54 -22.33
C VAL A 168 0.97 -9.63 -21.54
N THR A 169 -0.02 -10.34 -22.05
CA THR A 169 -1.24 -10.67 -21.32
C THR A 169 -0.98 -11.87 -20.44
N VAL A 170 -1.21 -11.75 -19.16
CA VAL A 170 -1.02 -12.80 -18.17
C VAL A 170 -2.35 -13.21 -17.55
N GLN A 171 -2.48 -14.48 -17.21
CA GLN A 171 -3.65 -15.01 -16.51
C GLN A 171 -3.22 -15.59 -15.17
N LEU A 172 -3.23 -14.74 -14.15
CA LEU A 172 -2.86 -15.15 -12.79
C LEU A 172 -3.85 -16.21 -12.28
N PRO A 173 -3.36 -17.36 -11.77
CA PRO A 173 -4.22 -18.45 -11.27
C PRO A 173 -5.07 -18.07 -10.06
N GLY A 174 -4.67 -17.05 -9.29
CA GLY A 174 -5.37 -16.61 -8.08
C GLY A 174 -5.27 -17.59 -6.90
N LYS A 175 -4.32 -18.54 -6.95
CA LYS A 175 -4.06 -19.50 -5.87
C LYS A 175 -3.22 -18.89 -4.75
N ASP A 176 -2.23 -18.09 -5.12
CA ASP A 176 -1.38 -17.33 -4.22
C ASP A 176 -1.19 -15.90 -4.75
N PRO A 177 -2.17 -15.01 -4.53
CA PRO A 177 -2.12 -13.64 -5.03
C PRO A 177 -0.92 -12.83 -4.53
N ILE A 178 -0.32 -13.25 -3.41
CA ILE A 178 0.85 -12.57 -2.83
C ILE A 178 2.14 -12.94 -3.59
N ALA A 179 2.25 -14.16 -4.09
CA ALA A 179 3.44 -14.64 -4.79
C ALA A 179 3.36 -14.50 -6.31
N GLU A 180 2.18 -14.65 -6.91
CA GLU A 180 1.99 -14.68 -8.37
C GLU A 180 2.40 -13.37 -9.05
N GLY A 181 1.94 -12.22 -8.52
CA GLY A 181 2.30 -10.90 -9.05
C GLY A 181 3.80 -10.61 -9.01
N PRO A 182 4.46 -10.72 -7.86
CA PRO A 182 5.92 -10.54 -7.76
C PRO A 182 6.74 -11.46 -8.67
N LEU A 183 6.28 -12.70 -8.93
CA LEU A 183 6.96 -13.62 -9.85
C LEU A 183 6.97 -13.08 -11.28
N VAL A 184 5.81 -12.59 -11.75
CA VAL A 184 5.69 -11.97 -13.08
C VAL A 184 6.54 -10.70 -13.18
N VAL A 185 6.47 -9.85 -12.16
CA VAL A 185 7.23 -8.59 -12.10
C VAL A 185 8.73 -8.84 -12.06
N GLY A 186 9.18 -9.82 -11.29
CA GLY A 186 10.60 -10.21 -11.23
C GLY A 186 11.12 -10.65 -12.60
N PHE A 187 10.38 -11.49 -13.31
CA PHE A 187 10.72 -11.89 -14.67
C PHE A 187 10.75 -10.71 -15.63
N ALA A 188 9.74 -9.83 -15.60
CA ALA A 188 9.68 -8.67 -16.47
C ALA A 188 10.85 -7.70 -16.27
N ARG A 189 11.27 -7.49 -14.99
CA ARG A 189 12.47 -6.68 -14.68
C ARG A 189 13.74 -7.30 -15.21
N ASP A 190 13.94 -8.59 -15.00
CA ASP A 190 15.09 -9.33 -15.57
C ASP A 190 15.10 -9.26 -17.11
N LEU A 191 13.94 -9.43 -17.73
CA LEU A 191 13.82 -9.34 -19.19
C LEU A 191 14.16 -7.93 -19.71
N ALA A 192 13.73 -6.88 -19.03
CA ALA A 192 14.07 -5.50 -19.39
C ALA A 192 15.59 -5.25 -19.26
N GLU A 193 16.22 -5.67 -18.17
CA GLU A 193 17.67 -5.55 -17.97
C GLU A 193 18.47 -6.33 -19.04
N ARG A 194 18.04 -7.55 -19.39
CA ARG A 194 18.66 -8.33 -20.46
C ARG A 194 18.51 -7.66 -21.84
N ALA A 195 17.36 -7.03 -22.08
CA ALA A 195 17.12 -6.30 -23.32
C ALA A 195 18.05 -5.08 -23.45
N GLU A 196 18.17 -4.26 -22.40
CA GLU A 196 19.05 -3.10 -22.38
C GLU A 196 20.54 -3.49 -22.50
N ALA A 197 20.95 -4.58 -21.85
CA ALA A 197 22.32 -5.12 -21.98
C ALA A 197 22.62 -5.61 -23.41
N ARG A 198 21.64 -6.19 -24.11
CA ARG A 198 21.78 -6.69 -25.48
C ARG A 198 21.66 -5.59 -26.52
N PHE A 199 20.81 -4.59 -26.27
CA PHE A 199 20.52 -3.50 -27.20
C PHE A 199 20.76 -2.15 -26.47
N PRO A 200 22.00 -1.70 -26.30
CA PRO A 200 22.37 -0.57 -25.45
C PRO A 200 21.81 0.79 -25.90
N ASN A 201 21.20 0.88 -27.09
CA ASN A 201 20.56 2.10 -27.59
C ASN A 201 19.04 2.11 -27.38
N VAL A 202 18.53 1.25 -26.49
CA VAL A 202 17.11 1.10 -26.20
C VAL A 202 16.91 1.09 -24.69
N ASP A 203 16.07 1.99 -24.18
CA ASP A 203 15.58 2.01 -22.80
C ASP A 203 14.26 1.22 -22.76
N VAL A 204 14.11 0.33 -21.78
CA VAL A 204 12.92 -0.52 -21.60
C VAL A 204 12.23 -0.21 -20.27
N ARG A 205 11.11 0.47 -20.33
CA ARG A 205 10.30 0.79 -19.17
C ARG A 205 9.15 -0.19 -19.02
N LEU A 206 8.84 -0.53 -17.75
CA LEU A 206 7.77 -1.46 -17.45
C LEU A 206 6.50 -0.72 -17.03
N ALA A 207 5.36 -1.14 -17.58
CA ALA A 207 4.04 -0.64 -17.27
C ALA A 207 3.02 -1.80 -17.26
N GLY A 208 1.76 -1.48 -17.11
CA GLY A 208 0.68 -2.48 -17.11
C GLY A 208 0.10 -2.73 -15.73
N MET A 209 -1.02 -3.43 -15.70
CA MET A 209 -1.83 -3.63 -14.50
C MET A 209 -1.09 -4.41 -13.41
N VAL A 210 -0.36 -5.48 -13.82
CA VAL A 210 0.40 -6.30 -12.87
C VAL A 210 1.53 -5.50 -12.23
N MET A 211 2.22 -4.65 -13.01
CA MET A 211 3.27 -3.77 -12.51
C MET A 211 2.72 -2.75 -11.51
N MET A 212 1.57 -2.16 -11.82
CA MET A 212 0.90 -1.18 -10.95
C MET A 212 0.47 -1.81 -9.61
N ASN A 213 -0.20 -2.96 -9.66
CA ASN A 213 -0.65 -3.67 -8.46
C ASN A 213 0.54 -4.06 -7.57
N ASN A 214 1.61 -4.56 -8.17
CA ASN A 214 2.82 -4.90 -7.43
C ASN A 214 3.52 -3.67 -6.83
N ALA A 215 3.56 -2.55 -7.56
CA ALA A 215 4.15 -1.30 -7.06
C ALA A 215 3.41 -0.77 -5.82
N PHE A 216 2.08 -0.89 -5.75
CA PHE A 216 1.31 -0.57 -4.55
C PHE A 216 1.71 -1.43 -3.35
N SER A 217 1.93 -2.73 -3.59
CA SER A 217 2.38 -3.65 -2.54
C SER A 217 3.78 -3.32 -2.07
N GLU A 218 4.72 -3.13 -2.99
CA GLU A 218 6.12 -2.78 -2.68
C GLU A 218 6.19 -1.45 -1.91
N ALA A 219 5.46 -0.43 -2.34
CA ALA A 219 5.41 0.86 -1.65
C ALA A 219 4.84 0.71 -0.22
N SER A 220 3.73 -0.03 -0.06
CA SER A 220 3.13 -0.25 1.26
C SER A 220 4.05 -1.03 2.20
N GLN A 221 4.74 -2.06 1.70
CA GLN A 221 5.72 -2.82 2.48
C GLN A 221 6.96 -1.98 2.79
N GLY A 222 7.42 -1.15 1.85
CA GLY A 222 8.48 -0.19 2.04
C GLY A 222 8.16 0.80 3.16
N ASP A 223 6.96 1.37 3.16
CA ASP A 223 6.50 2.29 4.19
C ASP A 223 6.43 1.63 5.57
N LEU A 224 5.87 0.42 5.65
CA LEU A 224 5.80 -0.33 6.90
C LEU A 224 7.17 -0.71 7.46
N SER A 225 8.14 -1.00 6.60
CA SER A 225 9.47 -1.43 7.00
C SER A 225 10.44 -0.29 7.29
N SER A 226 10.23 0.90 6.73
CA SER A 226 11.13 2.06 6.84
C SER A 226 10.48 3.26 7.52
N LEU A 227 9.37 3.74 6.98
CA LEU A 227 8.71 4.99 7.41
C LEU A 227 8.07 4.86 8.79
N VAL A 228 7.43 3.73 9.06
CA VAL A 228 6.80 3.48 10.36
C VAL A 228 7.86 3.41 11.47
N PRO A 229 8.92 2.58 11.40
CA PRO A 229 9.99 2.57 12.41
C PRO A 229 10.68 3.92 12.57
N LEU A 230 10.94 4.63 11.47
CA LEU A 230 11.53 5.95 11.52
C LEU A 230 10.63 6.96 12.26
N SER A 231 9.33 6.95 11.96
CA SER A 231 8.34 7.79 12.65
C SER A 231 8.29 7.50 14.15
N PHE A 232 8.35 6.21 14.55
CA PHE A 232 8.47 5.82 15.95
C PHE A 232 9.74 6.36 16.59
N ALA A 233 10.89 6.21 15.94
CA ALA A 233 12.17 6.68 16.46
C ALA A 233 12.16 8.20 16.68
N VAL A 234 11.75 8.96 15.66
CA VAL A 234 11.67 10.43 15.73
C VAL A 234 10.73 10.86 16.84
N MET A 235 9.53 10.24 16.92
CA MET A 235 8.54 10.59 17.93
C MET A 235 9.03 10.29 19.35
N LEU A 236 9.64 9.12 19.58
CA LEU A 236 10.19 8.75 20.90
C LEU A 236 11.34 9.63 21.32
N VAL A 237 12.25 9.96 20.41
CA VAL A 237 13.35 10.91 20.68
C VAL A 237 12.76 12.27 21.05
N THR A 238 11.79 12.77 20.31
CA THR A 238 11.14 14.05 20.59
C THR A 238 10.46 14.05 21.95
N VAL A 239 9.68 13.01 22.26
CA VAL A 239 9.02 12.85 23.57
C VAL A 239 10.05 12.76 24.69
N GLY A 240 11.12 11.97 24.50
CA GLY A 240 12.20 11.83 25.48
C GLY A 240 12.91 13.16 25.77
N LEU A 241 13.20 13.95 24.74
CA LEU A 241 13.83 15.28 24.88
C LEU A 241 12.90 16.30 25.58
N LEU A 242 11.61 16.27 25.27
CA LEU A 242 10.61 17.18 25.85
C LEU A 242 10.30 16.85 27.31
N LEU A 243 10.05 15.58 27.61
CA LEU A 243 9.66 15.14 28.96
C LEU A 243 10.87 15.04 29.90
N LYS A 244 12.05 14.75 29.36
CA LYS A 244 13.30 14.53 30.14
C LYS A 244 13.12 13.47 31.25
N ALA A 245 12.30 12.45 30.98
CA ALA A 245 11.99 11.38 31.89
C ALA A 245 11.89 10.03 31.13
N PHE A 246 12.85 9.15 31.38
CA PHE A 246 12.93 7.84 30.70
C PHE A 246 11.68 6.99 30.96
N THR A 247 11.22 6.93 32.19
CA THR A 247 10.02 6.16 32.58
C THR A 247 8.76 6.64 31.86
N ALA A 248 8.60 7.96 31.70
CA ALA A 248 7.47 8.56 30.97
C ALA A 248 7.55 8.23 29.47
N THR A 249 8.74 8.30 28.87
CA THR A 249 8.96 7.95 27.45
C THR A 249 8.67 6.47 27.22
N PHE A 250 9.16 5.59 28.11
CA PHE A 250 8.87 4.15 28.04
C PHE A 250 7.37 3.86 28.18
N ALA A 251 6.70 4.49 29.12
CA ALA A 251 5.25 4.34 29.31
C ALA A 251 4.46 4.80 28.06
N THR A 252 4.88 5.91 27.42
CA THR A 252 4.31 6.36 26.14
C THR A 252 4.50 5.31 25.04
N LEU A 253 5.68 4.72 24.94
CA LEU A 253 5.95 3.65 23.97
C LEU A 253 4.97 2.48 24.13
N VAL A 254 4.74 2.03 25.36
CA VAL A 254 3.80 0.93 25.62
C VAL A 254 2.38 1.29 25.22
N VAL A 255 1.93 2.51 25.49
CA VAL A 255 0.60 3.01 25.06
C VAL A 255 0.48 3.01 23.54
N ILE A 256 1.51 3.48 22.84
CA ILE A 256 1.52 3.51 21.38
C ILE A 256 1.38 2.09 20.81
N PHE A 257 2.27 1.18 21.20
CA PHE A 257 2.24 -0.20 20.72
C PHE A 257 0.93 -0.90 21.08
N GLY A 258 0.44 -0.71 22.30
CA GLY A 258 -0.85 -1.27 22.73
C GLY A 258 -2.00 -0.76 21.87
N SER A 259 -2.04 0.53 21.56
CA SER A 259 -3.09 1.13 20.72
C SER A 259 -3.09 0.59 19.29
N ILE A 260 -1.90 0.47 18.70
CA ILE A 260 -1.75 -0.08 17.35
C ILE A 260 -2.11 -1.57 17.33
N LEU A 261 -1.63 -2.36 18.29
CA LEU A 261 -1.95 -3.78 18.39
C LEU A 261 -3.46 -4.01 18.51
N VAL A 262 -4.15 -3.22 19.34
CA VAL A 262 -5.60 -3.31 19.49
C VAL A 262 -6.31 -2.96 18.19
N ALA A 263 -5.94 -1.85 17.54
CA ALA A 263 -6.57 -1.41 16.30
C ALA A 263 -6.38 -2.42 15.16
N MET A 264 -5.13 -2.83 14.93
CA MET A 264 -4.80 -3.78 13.86
C MET A 264 -5.41 -5.15 14.14
N GLY A 265 -5.42 -5.59 15.40
CA GLY A 265 -6.01 -6.85 15.77
C GLY A 265 -7.52 -6.87 15.63
N LEU A 266 -8.22 -5.83 16.08
CA LEU A 266 -9.67 -5.69 15.86
C LEU A 266 -10.00 -5.60 14.36
N GLY A 267 -9.18 -4.88 13.58
CA GLY A 267 -9.29 -4.86 12.11
C GLY A 267 -9.15 -6.25 11.49
N GLY A 268 -8.20 -7.05 11.98
CA GLY A 268 -8.04 -8.45 11.54
C GLY A 268 -9.26 -9.31 11.86
N TYR A 269 -9.84 -9.20 13.05
CA TYR A 269 -11.10 -9.88 13.38
C TYR A 269 -12.29 -9.40 12.55
N ALA A 270 -12.31 -8.12 12.18
CA ALA A 270 -13.33 -7.57 11.28
C ALA A 270 -13.11 -7.92 9.80
N GLY A 271 -12.01 -8.63 9.47
CA GLY A 271 -11.69 -9.01 8.08
C GLY A 271 -11.23 -7.83 7.22
N VAL A 272 -10.78 -6.73 7.83
CA VAL A 272 -10.32 -5.54 7.10
C VAL A 272 -9.02 -5.85 6.35
N PRO A 273 -8.99 -5.69 5.01
CA PRO A 273 -7.78 -5.92 4.24
C PRO A 273 -6.78 -4.76 4.43
N ILE A 274 -5.49 -5.09 4.42
CA ILE A 274 -4.42 -4.10 4.39
C ILE A 274 -4.17 -3.71 2.93
N SER A 275 -4.58 -2.50 2.61
CA SER A 275 -4.38 -1.81 1.33
C SER A 275 -3.41 -0.63 1.51
N PRO A 276 -2.93 0.03 0.46
CA PRO A 276 -2.03 1.18 0.59
C PRO A 276 -2.54 2.28 1.54
N PRO A 277 -3.82 2.71 1.50
CA PRO A 277 -4.33 3.67 2.48
C PRO A 277 -4.31 3.13 3.92
N THR A 278 -4.74 1.88 4.16
CA THR A 278 -4.82 1.31 5.51
C THR A 278 -3.45 1.02 6.11
N ALA A 279 -2.41 0.84 5.30
CA ALA A 279 -1.03 0.68 5.75
C ALA A 279 -0.49 1.90 6.51
N SER A 280 -1.07 3.09 6.31
CA SER A 280 -0.73 4.31 7.05
C SER A 280 -1.35 4.41 8.45
N SER A 281 -2.32 3.54 8.79
CA SER A 281 -3.03 3.57 10.09
C SER A 281 -2.10 3.57 11.30
N PRO A 282 -1.03 2.75 11.39
CA PRO A 282 -0.13 2.75 12.54
C PRO A 282 0.51 4.11 12.81
N THR A 283 0.92 4.84 11.77
CA THR A 283 1.54 6.17 11.90
C THR A 283 0.55 7.22 12.41
N ILE A 284 -0.70 7.16 11.94
CA ILE A 284 -1.75 8.07 12.41
C ILE A 284 -2.09 7.77 13.87
N ILE A 285 -2.27 6.49 14.23
CA ILE A 285 -2.56 6.06 15.61
C ILE A 285 -1.41 6.46 16.55
N LEU A 286 -0.15 6.25 16.14
CA LEU A 286 1.05 6.69 16.85
C LEU A 286 0.95 8.16 17.26
N THR A 287 0.63 9.03 16.30
CA THR A 287 0.59 10.48 16.53
C THR A 287 -0.44 10.86 17.60
N VAL A 288 -1.64 10.28 17.52
CA VAL A 288 -2.71 10.54 18.49
C VAL A 288 -2.39 9.92 19.87
N ALA A 289 -1.83 8.72 19.89
CA ALA A 289 -1.44 8.05 21.15
C ALA A 289 -0.35 8.83 21.89
N VAL A 290 0.61 9.41 21.18
CA VAL A 290 1.61 10.32 21.77
C VAL A 290 0.93 11.56 22.34
N ALA A 291 0.05 12.21 21.59
CA ALA A 291 -0.66 13.41 22.07
C ALA A 291 -1.44 13.12 23.35
N ASN A 292 -2.22 12.05 23.38
CA ASN A 292 -2.99 11.62 24.56
C ASN A 292 -2.08 11.36 25.77
N SER A 293 -0.96 10.66 25.56
CA SER A 293 0.00 10.34 26.62
C SER A 293 0.71 11.58 27.15
N VAL A 294 1.17 12.48 26.25
CA VAL A 294 1.89 13.69 26.61
C VAL A 294 1.03 14.63 27.48
N HIS A 295 -0.26 14.78 27.18
CA HIS A 295 -1.16 15.59 28.01
C HIS A 295 -1.19 15.11 29.47
N VAL A 296 -1.32 13.81 29.68
CA VAL A 296 -1.32 13.20 31.02
C VAL A 296 0.07 13.34 31.67
N LEU A 297 1.14 13.03 30.93
CA LEU A 297 2.50 12.99 31.46
C LEU A 297 3.05 14.38 31.80
N VAL A 298 2.77 15.40 30.99
CA VAL A 298 3.26 16.77 31.29
C VAL A 298 2.67 17.28 32.59
N THR A 299 1.37 17.09 32.80
CA THR A 299 0.71 17.50 34.07
C THR A 299 1.30 16.70 35.24
N PHE A 300 1.40 15.40 35.13
CA PHE A 300 2.00 14.53 36.14
C PHE A 300 3.42 14.93 36.52
N LEU A 301 4.31 15.08 35.53
CA LEU A 301 5.71 15.47 35.76
C LEU A 301 5.84 16.87 36.35
N ASN A 302 4.96 17.80 35.97
CA ASN A 302 4.96 19.13 36.53
C ASN A 302 4.57 19.12 38.02
N GLN A 303 3.57 18.34 38.42
CA GLN A 303 3.19 18.15 39.84
C GLN A 303 4.34 17.52 40.65
N LEU A 304 5.03 16.49 40.10
CA LEU A 304 6.19 15.88 40.75
C LEU A 304 7.31 16.90 40.97
N ARG A 305 7.59 17.76 39.98
CA ARG A 305 8.64 18.81 40.08
C ARG A 305 8.29 19.88 41.13
N GLN A 306 7.02 20.05 41.45
CA GLN A 306 6.55 20.92 42.53
C GLN A 306 6.59 20.23 43.89
N GLY A 307 7.03 18.98 43.98
CA GLY A 307 7.12 18.24 45.25
C GLY A 307 5.82 17.55 45.68
N VAL A 308 4.82 17.45 44.79
CA VAL A 308 3.59 16.72 45.05
C VAL A 308 3.86 15.22 45.09
N GLU A 309 3.26 14.49 46.01
CA GLU A 309 3.38 13.04 46.10
C GLU A 309 2.88 12.35 44.81
N ARG A 310 3.47 11.22 44.45
CA ARG A 310 3.22 10.52 43.17
C ARG A 310 1.73 10.22 42.98
N ASP A 311 1.06 9.66 43.96
CA ASP A 311 -0.32 9.23 43.86
C ASP A 311 -1.29 10.44 43.71
N ASP A 312 -0.98 11.54 44.39
CA ASP A 312 -1.71 12.80 44.24
C ASP A 312 -1.43 13.46 42.90
N ALA A 313 -0.17 13.42 42.42
CA ALA A 313 0.20 13.95 41.12
C ALA A 313 -0.50 13.19 39.96
N ILE A 314 -0.67 11.85 40.05
CA ILE A 314 -1.45 11.05 39.11
C ILE A 314 -2.92 11.45 39.16
N THR A 315 -3.50 11.53 40.35
CA THR A 315 -4.90 11.90 40.54
C THR A 315 -5.20 13.28 39.97
N GLU A 316 -4.32 14.24 40.21
CA GLU A 316 -4.45 15.62 39.70
C GLU A 316 -4.29 15.67 38.17
N SER A 317 -3.34 14.91 37.64
CA SER A 317 -3.16 14.80 36.19
C SER A 317 -4.42 14.27 35.49
N LEU A 318 -5.04 13.23 36.03
CA LEU A 318 -6.30 12.70 35.49
C LEU A 318 -7.43 13.67 35.65
N ARG A 319 -7.51 14.36 36.80
CA ARG A 319 -8.55 15.39 37.07
C ARG A 319 -8.54 16.51 36.03
N ILE A 320 -7.36 16.90 35.56
CA ILE A 320 -7.20 17.99 34.58
C ILE A 320 -7.41 17.49 33.15
N ASN A 321 -6.87 16.31 32.83
CA ASN A 321 -6.69 15.88 31.41
C ASN A 321 -7.77 14.89 30.93
N LEU A 322 -8.53 14.22 31.80
CA LEU A 322 -9.49 13.20 31.41
C LEU A 322 -10.51 13.72 30.37
N GLN A 323 -11.14 14.88 30.69
CA GLN A 323 -12.14 15.46 29.79
C GLN A 323 -11.53 16.02 28.49
N PRO A 324 -10.44 16.81 28.49
CA PRO A 324 -9.80 17.27 27.24
C PRO A 324 -9.34 16.13 26.34
N VAL A 325 -8.70 15.10 26.89
CA VAL A 325 -8.22 13.95 26.13
C VAL A 325 -9.40 13.13 25.58
N PHE A 326 -10.48 12.97 26.35
CA PHE A 326 -11.71 12.35 25.87
C PHE A 326 -12.29 13.10 24.67
N LEU A 327 -12.48 14.42 24.80
CA LEU A 327 -13.06 15.24 23.75
C LEU A 327 -12.20 15.21 22.48
N ALA A 328 -10.88 15.36 22.61
CA ALA A 328 -9.95 15.28 21.49
C ALA A 328 -10.03 13.91 20.79
N SER A 329 -10.02 12.83 21.56
CA SER A 329 -10.09 11.47 21.01
C SER A 329 -11.47 11.18 20.39
N ALA A 330 -12.55 11.59 21.02
CA ALA A 330 -13.91 11.39 20.51
C ALA A 330 -14.14 12.16 19.19
N THR A 331 -13.74 13.44 19.14
CA THR A 331 -13.85 14.24 17.90
C THR A 331 -12.99 13.69 16.78
N THR A 332 -11.77 13.22 17.07
CA THR A 332 -10.89 12.59 16.11
C THR A 332 -11.49 11.27 15.60
N ALA A 333 -11.99 10.42 16.50
CA ALA A 333 -12.64 9.16 16.13
C ALA A 333 -13.87 9.40 15.24
N VAL A 334 -14.74 10.36 15.58
CA VAL A 334 -15.89 10.74 14.74
C VAL A 334 -15.43 11.26 13.39
N GLY A 335 -14.37 12.08 13.34
CA GLY A 335 -13.79 12.57 12.09
C GLY A 335 -13.32 11.43 11.19
N PHE A 336 -12.62 10.43 11.73
CA PHE A 336 -12.20 9.25 10.94
C PHE A 336 -13.37 8.34 10.57
N LEU A 337 -14.36 8.15 11.44
CA LEU A 337 -15.57 7.39 11.14
C LEU A 337 -16.41 8.04 10.02
N SER A 338 -16.31 9.36 9.81
CA SER A 338 -16.97 10.00 8.67
C SER A 338 -16.46 9.52 7.31
N MET A 339 -15.27 8.90 7.25
CA MET A 339 -14.76 8.27 6.04
C MET A 339 -15.62 7.08 5.57
N ASN A 340 -16.52 6.55 6.41
CA ASN A 340 -17.49 5.53 6.00
C ASN A 340 -18.51 6.04 4.96
N PHE A 341 -18.62 7.36 4.77
CA PHE A 341 -19.40 7.95 3.67
C PHE A 341 -18.65 7.99 2.33
N SER A 342 -17.39 7.56 2.30
CA SER A 342 -16.64 7.45 1.04
C SER A 342 -17.18 6.27 0.20
N GLU A 343 -17.22 6.43 -1.11
CA GLU A 343 -17.51 5.35 -2.05
C GLU A 343 -16.33 4.39 -2.25
N VAL A 344 -15.15 4.72 -1.69
CA VAL A 344 -13.90 3.98 -1.85
C VAL A 344 -13.61 3.17 -0.59
N PRO A 345 -13.78 1.83 -0.59
CA PRO A 345 -13.69 0.98 0.60
C PRO A 345 -12.38 1.10 1.40
N PRO A 346 -11.18 1.20 0.80
CA PRO A 346 -9.94 1.41 1.54
C PRO A 346 -9.94 2.62 2.47
N PHE A 347 -10.64 3.71 2.14
CA PHE A 347 -10.77 4.86 3.02
C PHE A 347 -11.73 4.61 4.17
N GLN A 348 -12.83 3.86 3.94
CA GLN A 348 -13.71 3.41 5.03
C GLN A 348 -12.93 2.54 6.02
N HIS A 349 -12.14 1.59 5.51
CA HIS A 349 -11.28 0.72 6.30
C HIS A 349 -10.24 1.52 7.10
N LEU A 350 -9.57 2.50 6.47
CA LEU A 350 -8.64 3.40 7.14
C LEU A 350 -9.33 4.15 8.28
N GLY A 351 -10.49 4.73 8.01
CA GLY A 351 -11.28 5.47 9.00
C GLY A 351 -11.63 4.61 10.22
N ASN A 352 -12.08 3.38 9.99
CA ASN A 352 -12.45 2.45 11.04
C ASN A 352 -11.23 2.00 11.86
N LEU A 353 -10.11 1.63 11.23
CA LEU A 353 -8.87 1.24 11.91
C LEU A 353 -8.33 2.38 12.78
N VAL A 354 -8.28 3.59 12.24
CA VAL A 354 -7.79 4.75 12.99
C VAL A 354 -8.72 5.09 14.15
N ALA A 355 -10.04 5.07 13.96
CA ALA A 355 -11.00 5.33 15.03
C ALA A 355 -10.85 4.32 16.18
N MET A 356 -10.71 3.01 15.86
CA MET A 356 -10.43 1.97 16.87
C MET A 356 -9.13 2.26 17.63
N GLY A 357 -8.07 2.64 16.92
CA GLY A 357 -6.77 2.96 17.53
C GLY A 357 -6.79 4.22 18.40
N VAL A 358 -7.51 5.25 17.98
CA VAL A 358 -7.70 6.50 18.74
C VAL A 358 -8.46 6.24 20.04
N LEU A 359 -9.56 5.46 19.97
CA LEU A 359 -10.31 5.08 21.16
C LEU A 359 -9.49 4.19 22.09
N ALA A 360 -8.74 3.24 21.54
CA ALA A 360 -7.81 2.41 22.33
C ALA A 360 -6.74 3.28 23.01
N SER A 361 -6.15 4.23 22.28
CA SER A 361 -5.13 5.13 22.83
C SER A 361 -5.67 6.01 23.96
N PHE A 362 -6.91 6.50 23.84
CA PHE A 362 -7.59 7.21 24.92
C PHE A 362 -7.71 6.31 26.16
N VAL A 363 -8.30 5.13 26.00
CA VAL A 363 -8.48 4.20 27.11
C VAL A 363 -7.14 3.88 27.78
N LEU A 364 -6.09 3.57 27.00
CA LEU A 364 -4.77 3.27 27.54
C LEU A 364 -4.11 4.47 28.22
N ALA A 365 -4.27 5.68 27.69
CA ALA A 365 -3.70 6.90 28.27
C ALA A 365 -4.35 7.28 29.61
N VAL A 366 -5.62 6.95 29.81
CA VAL A 366 -6.33 7.31 31.04
C VAL A 366 -6.48 6.17 32.05
N THR A 367 -6.17 4.91 31.65
CA THR A 367 -6.24 3.75 32.54
C THR A 367 -4.87 3.12 32.77
N PHE A 368 -4.28 2.57 31.72
CA PHE A 368 -3.03 1.82 31.78
C PHE A 368 -1.85 2.72 32.13
N LEU A 369 -1.72 3.88 31.48
CA LEU A 369 -0.63 4.81 31.72
C LEU A 369 -0.55 5.27 33.17
N PRO A 370 -1.65 5.76 33.82
CA PRO A 370 -1.62 6.13 35.23
C PRO A 370 -1.31 4.94 36.16
N ALA A 371 -1.87 3.76 35.89
CA ALA A 371 -1.58 2.55 36.66
C ALA A 371 -0.10 2.15 36.56
N LEU A 372 0.50 2.28 35.37
CA LEU A 372 1.93 2.00 35.16
C LEU A 372 2.81 3.03 35.88
N LEU A 373 2.46 4.31 35.84
CA LEU A 373 3.17 5.38 36.57
C LEU A 373 3.08 5.22 38.10
N ALA A 374 2.04 4.59 38.61
CA ALA A 374 1.90 4.30 40.05
C ALA A 374 2.82 3.13 40.51
N VAL A 375 3.38 2.36 39.58
CA VAL A 375 4.29 1.23 39.85
C VAL A 375 5.74 1.59 39.58
N LEU A 376 6.02 2.36 38.52
CA LEU A 376 7.37 2.82 38.14
C LEU A 376 7.86 3.96 39.03
#